data_f91931d1ef438637c7098c80788aa186
#
_entry.id   f91931d1ef438637c7098c80788aa186
#
_cell.length_a   1.000
_cell.length_b   1.000
_cell.length_c   1.000
_cell.angle_alpha   90.00
_cell.angle_beta   90.00
_cell.angle_gamma   90.00
#
_symmetry.space_group_name_H-M   'P 1'
#
loop_
_entity.id
_entity.type
_entity.pdbx_description
1 polymer ?
#
loop_
_entity_poly.entity_id
_entity_poly.type
_entity_poly.pdbx_seq_one_letter_code
_entity_poly.pdbx_strand_id
1 'polypeptide(L)'
;MLDLRLLRFFIAIYEEKNITAAAERCHVSQPSLSAGLRQLEEALGDSLFIRGKKGVEARDPAHYLYPHAVKLVEEARRLPELFRQKATRARLNIAIMPDLSRRRVAGLLQQVQTVLPELDLTLSDYGTPADCRLTLDVLRREDEIFLPLWEEDYVLCVPVEHPLASREKIELAELQHYDFIECPPCEAHQQTIGLLACDRLTLNLVAKAESKGLVMALVLAGVGISFLPDGLVEDEAGLCTLPVSGPRMFRRIGLCYPAHQTLNPALRELIPELAGYGAS
;
A
#
# COMPACT_ATOMS: atom_id res chain seq x y z
N MET A 1 -21.88 3.94 -26.90
CA MET A 1 -20.47 3.52 -26.65
C MET A 1 -19.77 4.63 -25.86
N LEU A 2 -19.11 4.32 -24.78
CA LEU A 2 -18.42 5.34 -23.93
C LEU A 2 -17.15 5.83 -24.67
N ASP A 3 -17.04 7.15 -24.88
CA ASP A 3 -15.89 7.78 -25.54
C ASP A 3 -14.96 8.39 -24.45
N LEU A 4 -13.67 8.08 -24.52
CA LEU A 4 -12.66 8.66 -23.59
C LEU A 4 -12.61 10.18 -23.60
N ARG A 5 -12.97 10.81 -24.73
CA ARG A 5 -13.07 12.25 -24.83
C ARG A 5 -14.15 12.79 -23.89
N LEU A 6 -15.29 12.11 -23.80
CA LEU A 6 -16.39 12.47 -22.91
C LEU A 6 -15.99 12.36 -21.44
N LEU A 7 -15.21 11.31 -21.10
CA LEU A 7 -14.66 11.17 -19.74
C LEU A 7 -13.67 12.29 -19.40
N ARG A 8 -12.83 12.74 -20.35
CA ARG A 8 -11.94 13.91 -20.14
C ARG A 8 -12.73 15.19 -19.91
N PHE A 9 -13.81 15.41 -20.63
CA PHE A 9 -14.69 16.56 -20.43
C PHE A 9 -15.32 16.53 -19.04
N PHE A 10 -15.82 15.35 -18.63
CA PHE A 10 -16.38 15.14 -17.31
C PHE A 10 -15.37 15.43 -16.19
N ILE A 11 -14.15 14.86 -16.28
CA ILE A 11 -13.07 15.09 -15.30
C ILE A 11 -12.75 16.60 -15.21
N ALA A 12 -12.59 17.28 -16.33
CA ALA A 12 -12.32 18.72 -16.34
C ALA A 12 -13.45 19.51 -15.66
N ILE A 13 -14.73 19.20 -15.93
CA ILE A 13 -15.87 19.88 -15.29
C ILE A 13 -15.90 19.61 -13.79
N TYR A 14 -15.61 18.36 -13.38
CA TYR A 14 -15.62 17.96 -11.97
C TYR A 14 -14.57 18.73 -11.15
N GLU A 15 -13.37 18.89 -11.71
CA GLU A 15 -12.24 19.55 -11.04
C GLU A 15 -12.37 21.08 -11.07
N GLU A 16 -12.72 21.67 -12.24
CA GLU A 16 -12.82 23.12 -12.40
C GLU A 16 -14.11 23.71 -11.78
N LYS A 17 -15.15 22.91 -11.57
CA LYS A 17 -16.48 23.35 -11.11
C LYS A 17 -17.07 24.49 -11.94
N ASN A 18 -16.54 24.67 -13.14
CA ASN A 18 -16.90 25.75 -14.08
C ASN A 18 -16.76 25.24 -15.51
N ILE A 19 -17.87 25.34 -16.29
CA ILE A 19 -17.92 24.82 -17.66
C ILE A 19 -16.99 25.59 -18.61
N THR A 20 -16.84 26.89 -18.42
CA THR A 20 -15.96 27.71 -19.26
C THR A 20 -14.51 27.39 -19.01
N ALA A 21 -14.07 27.33 -17.76
CA ALA A 21 -12.72 26.94 -17.40
C ALA A 21 -12.40 25.50 -17.85
N ALA A 22 -13.35 24.57 -17.70
CA ALA A 22 -13.19 23.20 -18.18
C ALA A 22 -13.07 23.13 -19.72
N ALA A 23 -13.79 23.98 -20.46
CA ALA A 23 -13.70 24.04 -21.91
C ALA A 23 -12.33 24.58 -22.37
N GLU A 24 -11.83 25.63 -21.71
CA GLU A 24 -10.48 26.17 -21.95
C GLU A 24 -9.40 25.09 -21.66
N ARG A 25 -9.49 24.39 -20.53
CA ARG A 25 -8.59 23.30 -20.17
C ARG A 25 -8.60 22.15 -21.19
N CYS A 26 -9.76 21.85 -21.74
CA CYS A 26 -9.91 20.80 -22.77
C CYS A 26 -9.63 21.30 -24.21
N HIS A 27 -9.30 22.58 -24.39
CA HIS A 27 -9.09 23.22 -25.69
C HIS A 27 -10.29 23.06 -26.66
N VAL A 28 -11.50 23.20 -26.14
CA VAL A 28 -12.75 23.14 -26.92
C VAL A 28 -13.66 24.30 -26.62
N SER A 29 -14.66 24.53 -27.50
CA SER A 29 -15.69 25.51 -27.21
C SER A 29 -16.63 25.03 -26.08
N GLN A 30 -17.12 25.94 -25.27
CA GLN A 30 -18.08 25.65 -24.19
C GLN A 30 -19.35 24.93 -24.71
N PRO A 31 -19.94 25.25 -25.89
CA PRO A 31 -21.04 24.45 -26.44
C PRO A 31 -20.65 23.00 -26.71
N SER A 32 -19.42 22.76 -27.25
CA SER A 32 -18.92 21.40 -27.53
C SER A 32 -18.73 20.60 -26.26
N LEU A 33 -18.14 21.21 -25.21
CA LEU A 33 -17.99 20.55 -23.90
C LEU A 33 -19.36 20.20 -23.30
N SER A 34 -20.31 21.15 -23.34
CA SER A 34 -21.67 20.95 -22.81
C SER A 34 -22.47 19.89 -23.58
N ALA A 35 -22.27 19.77 -24.90
CA ALA A 35 -22.85 18.72 -25.70
C ALA A 35 -22.25 17.34 -25.35
N GLY A 36 -20.91 17.28 -25.18
CA GLY A 36 -20.24 16.06 -24.77
C GLY A 36 -20.65 15.60 -23.36
N LEU A 37 -20.83 16.52 -22.41
CA LEU A 37 -21.35 16.15 -21.10
C LEU A 37 -22.76 15.56 -21.19
N ARG A 38 -23.67 16.17 -21.96
CA ARG A 38 -25.02 15.63 -22.16
C ARG A 38 -24.98 14.22 -22.78
N GLN A 39 -24.15 14.02 -23.78
CA GLN A 39 -23.97 12.70 -24.39
C GLN A 39 -23.47 11.64 -23.38
N LEU A 40 -22.59 12.03 -22.45
CA LEU A 40 -22.14 11.12 -21.36
C LEU A 40 -23.28 10.82 -20.39
N GLU A 41 -24.02 11.84 -19.94
CA GLU A 41 -25.17 11.68 -19.04
C GLU A 41 -26.26 10.79 -19.68
N GLU A 42 -26.55 10.99 -20.96
CA GLU A 42 -27.48 10.12 -21.72
C GLU A 42 -26.98 8.66 -21.80
N ALA A 43 -25.69 8.46 -22.03
CA ALA A 43 -25.09 7.11 -22.10
C ALA A 43 -25.10 6.38 -20.74
N LEU A 44 -25.02 7.14 -19.63
CA LEU A 44 -25.05 6.60 -18.27
C LEU A 44 -26.46 6.50 -17.70
N GLY A 45 -27.43 7.20 -18.31
CA GLY A 45 -28.81 7.25 -17.85
C GLY A 45 -29.03 8.09 -16.59
N ASP A 46 -28.06 8.92 -16.21
CA ASP A 46 -28.12 9.77 -15.03
C ASP A 46 -27.47 11.12 -15.26
N SER A 47 -27.94 12.14 -14.52
CA SER A 47 -27.37 13.49 -14.54
C SER A 47 -26.24 13.59 -13.53
N LEU A 48 -25.09 14.03 -13.99
CA LEU A 48 -23.86 14.11 -13.18
C LEU A 48 -23.70 15.43 -12.45
N PHE A 49 -24.28 16.53 -13.01
CA PHE A 49 -24.09 17.86 -12.46
C PHE A 49 -25.38 18.67 -12.38
N ILE A 50 -25.41 19.59 -11.40
CA ILE A 50 -26.43 20.63 -11.27
C ILE A 50 -25.80 21.98 -11.68
N ARG A 51 -26.45 22.69 -12.58
CA ARG A 51 -26.04 24.05 -12.97
C ARG A 51 -26.63 25.06 -12.02
N GLY A 52 -25.78 25.89 -11.41
CA GLY A 52 -26.18 26.95 -10.50
C GLY A 52 -25.63 28.31 -10.89
N LYS A 53 -26.07 29.37 -10.21
CA LYS A 53 -25.61 30.77 -10.45
C LYS A 53 -24.10 30.96 -10.15
N LYS A 54 -23.47 30.04 -9.40
CA LYS A 54 -22.05 30.08 -8.99
C LYS A 54 -21.17 29.08 -9.72
N GLY A 55 -21.66 28.37 -10.72
CA GLY A 55 -20.92 27.34 -11.45
C GLY A 55 -21.67 26.02 -11.55
N VAL A 56 -20.92 24.92 -11.44
CA VAL A 56 -21.44 23.56 -11.59
C VAL A 56 -21.14 22.79 -10.31
N GLU A 57 -22.15 22.10 -9.78
CA GLU A 57 -22.06 21.27 -8.59
C GLU A 57 -22.19 19.79 -8.97
N ALA A 58 -21.28 18.95 -8.47
CA ALA A 58 -21.29 17.52 -8.71
C ALA A 58 -22.38 16.83 -7.87
N ARG A 59 -23.09 15.87 -8.47
CA ARG A 59 -24.05 14.98 -7.80
C ARG A 59 -23.37 13.69 -7.39
N ASP A 60 -24.04 12.88 -6.56
CA ASP A 60 -23.53 11.58 -6.11
C ASP A 60 -23.04 10.66 -7.26
N PRO A 61 -23.75 10.54 -8.39
CA PRO A 61 -23.24 9.76 -9.54
C PRO A 61 -21.91 10.30 -10.09
N ALA A 62 -21.68 11.62 -10.05
CA ALA A 62 -20.40 12.19 -10.47
C ALA A 62 -19.27 11.85 -9.50
N HIS A 63 -19.53 11.87 -8.20
CA HIS A 63 -18.55 11.44 -7.18
C HIS A 63 -18.18 9.97 -7.35
N TYR A 64 -19.13 9.12 -7.67
CA TYR A 64 -18.90 7.70 -7.96
C TYR A 64 -18.10 7.50 -9.26
N LEU A 65 -18.47 8.23 -10.33
CA LEU A 65 -17.82 8.07 -11.65
C LEU A 65 -16.38 8.59 -11.66
N TYR A 66 -16.06 9.63 -10.89
CA TYR A 66 -14.79 10.36 -10.98
C TYR A 66 -13.54 9.46 -10.86
N PRO A 67 -13.37 8.63 -9.81
CA PRO A 67 -12.19 7.77 -9.69
C PRO A 67 -12.07 6.75 -10.84
N HIS A 68 -13.17 6.24 -11.33
CA HIS A 68 -13.19 5.30 -12.46
C HIS A 68 -12.82 5.99 -13.78
N ALA A 69 -13.35 7.21 -14.02
CA ALA A 69 -13.05 7.99 -15.20
C ALA A 69 -11.56 8.38 -15.25
N VAL A 70 -10.98 8.82 -14.14
CA VAL A 70 -9.56 9.15 -14.04
C VAL A 70 -8.70 7.93 -14.38
N LYS A 71 -9.00 6.78 -13.77
CA LYS A 71 -8.27 5.52 -14.02
C LYS A 71 -8.30 5.14 -15.50
N LEU A 72 -9.48 5.16 -16.14
CA LEU A 72 -9.63 4.80 -17.55
C LEU A 72 -8.89 5.74 -18.50
N VAL A 73 -8.95 7.05 -18.24
CA VAL A 73 -8.24 8.05 -19.07
C VAL A 73 -6.73 7.91 -18.93
N GLU A 74 -6.22 7.64 -17.72
CA GLU A 74 -4.80 7.42 -17.48
C GLU A 74 -4.29 6.15 -18.14
N GLU A 75 -5.03 5.04 -18.04
CA GLU A 75 -4.68 3.78 -18.71
C GLU A 75 -4.63 3.98 -20.23
N ALA A 76 -5.62 4.64 -20.80
CA ALA A 76 -5.62 4.94 -22.25
C ALA A 76 -4.48 5.87 -22.68
N ARG A 77 -4.05 6.80 -21.82
CA ARG A 77 -2.92 7.68 -22.08
C ARG A 77 -1.58 6.92 -22.13
N ARG A 78 -1.47 5.83 -21.35
CA ARG A 78 -0.25 4.99 -21.32
C ARG A 78 -0.10 4.09 -22.56
N LEU A 79 -1.20 3.77 -23.26
CA LEU A 79 -1.15 2.88 -24.43
C LEU A 79 -0.13 3.28 -25.50
N PRO A 80 -0.03 4.56 -25.93
CA PRO A 80 0.98 4.96 -26.93
C PRO A 80 2.43 4.80 -26.42
N GLU A 81 2.64 4.94 -25.12
CA GLU A 81 3.95 4.77 -24.49
C GLU A 81 4.37 3.30 -24.51
N LEU A 82 3.44 2.38 -24.25
CA LEU A 82 3.69 0.93 -24.35
C LEU A 82 4.17 0.53 -25.77
N PHE A 83 3.66 1.19 -26.81
CA PHE A 83 4.08 0.92 -28.19
C PHE A 83 5.41 1.58 -28.56
N ARG A 84 5.74 2.73 -27.98
CA ARG A 84 7.05 3.39 -28.17
C ARG A 84 8.16 2.67 -27.41
N GLN A 85 7.85 1.99 -26.33
CA GLN A 85 8.80 1.28 -25.46
C GLN A 85 9.30 -0.05 -26.02
N LYS A 86 8.87 -0.47 -27.22
CA LYS A 86 9.45 -1.63 -27.93
C LYS A 86 10.96 -1.50 -28.24
N ALA A 87 11.57 -0.34 -27.93
CA ALA A 87 12.99 -0.05 -28.17
C ALA A 87 13.69 0.64 -26.97
N THR A 88 13.08 0.69 -25.78
CA THR A 88 13.67 1.36 -24.61
C THR A 88 13.64 0.40 -23.40
N ARG A 89 14.59 0.61 -22.47
CA ARG A 89 14.75 -0.15 -21.22
C ARG A 89 13.42 -0.58 -20.62
N ALA A 90 13.34 -1.82 -20.17
CA ALA A 90 12.18 -2.30 -19.45
C ALA A 90 11.92 -1.39 -18.23
N ARG A 91 10.67 -1.04 -17.96
CA ARG A 91 10.30 -0.19 -16.81
C ARG A 91 9.43 -0.98 -15.87
N LEU A 92 9.66 -0.80 -14.58
CA LEU A 92 8.87 -1.41 -13.53
C LEU A 92 8.65 -0.42 -12.38
N ASN A 93 7.39 -0.23 -11.98
CA ASN A 93 7.03 0.53 -10.79
C ASN A 93 6.55 -0.44 -9.71
N ILE A 94 7.21 -0.41 -8.55
CA ILE A 94 6.85 -1.20 -7.37
C ILE A 94 6.38 -0.25 -6.27
N ALA A 95 5.13 -0.38 -5.85
CA ALA A 95 4.65 0.31 -4.64
C ALA A 95 5.08 -0.50 -3.41
N ILE A 96 5.78 0.15 -2.49
CA ILE A 96 6.34 -0.50 -1.30
C ILE A 96 5.55 -0.13 -0.07
N MET A 97 5.12 -1.15 0.68
CA MET A 97 4.49 -0.96 1.98
C MET A 97 5.50 -0.33 2.97
N PRO A 98 5.08 0.63 3.81
CA PRO A 98 5.94 1.13 4.89
C PRO A 98 6.24 0.03 5.92
N ASP A 99 7.26 0.27 6.74
CA ASP A 99 7.63 -0.62 7.86
C ASP A 99 8.07 -2.04 7.43
N LEU A 100 8.71 -2.17 6.25
CA LEU A 100 9.44 -3.37 5.83
C LEU A 100 10.92 -3.26 6.18
N SER A 101 11.58 -4.40 6.38
CA SER A 101 13.04 -4.47 6.58
C SER A 101 13.77 -3.86 5.39
N ARG A 102 14.54 -2.78 5.64
CA ARG A 102 15.36 -2.13 4.62
C ARG A 102 16.36 -3.08 3.99
N ARG A 103 16.96 -3.95 4.82
CA ARG A 103 17.95 -4.94 4.39
C ARG A 103 17.34 -5.96 3.44
N ARG A 104 16.16 -6.51 3.80
CA ARG A 104 15.46 -7.50 2.94
C ARG A 104 14.95 -6.86 1.64
N VAL A 105 14.43 -5.64 1.71
CA VAL A 105 14.05 -4.87 0.50
C VAL A 105 15.28 -4.63 -0.38
N ALA A 106 16.41 -4.21 0.19
CA ALA A 106 17.65 -4.02 -0.59
C ALA A 106 18.13 -5.32 -1.23
N GLY A 107 18.07 -6.46 -0.54
CA GLY A 107 18.38 -7.77 -1.09
C GLY A 107 17.48 -8.15 -2.27
N LEU A 108 16.17 -7.92 -2.15
CA LEU A 108 15.23 -8.12 -3.24
C LEU A 108 15.58 -7.25 -4.46
N LEU A 109 15.90 -5.97 -4.25
CA LEU A 109 16.26 -5.05 -5.32
C LEU A 109 17.58 -5.44 -6.00
N GLN A 110 18.54 -5.99 -5.26
CA GLN A 110 19.77 -6.55 -5.82
C GLN A 110 19.48 -7.76 -6.72
N GLN A 111 18.58 -8.64 -6.30
CA GLN A 111 18.15 -9.77 -7.12
C GLN A 111 17.44 -9.28 -8.39
N VAL A 112 16.55 -8.30 -8.28
CA VAL A 112 15.87 -7.66 -9.44
C VAL A 112 16.90 -7.09 -10.42
N GLN A 113 17.93 -6.40 -9.93
CA GLN A 113 19.00 -5.84 -10.75
C GLN A 113 19.87 -6.93 -11.40
N THR A 114 20.06 -8.06 -10.73
CA THR A 114 20.82 -9.19 -11.28
C THR A 114 20.09 -9.82 -12.47
N VAL A 115 18.77 -9.97 -12.36
CA VAL A 115 17.93 -10.55 -13.42
C VAL A 115 17.75 -9.56 -14.58
N LEU A 116 17.53 -8.28 -14.28
CA LEU A 116 17.28 -7.22 -15.25
C LEU A 116 18.24 -6.03 -15.04
N PRO A 117 19.50 -6.13 -15.49
CA PRO A 117 20.52 -5.08 -15.25
C PRO A 117 20.17 -3.71 -15.87
N GLU A 118 19.38 -3.71 -16.94
CA GLU A 118 18.98 -2.50 -17.70
C GLU A 118 17.59 -1.98 -17.30
N LEU A 119 17.01 -2.46 -16.17
CA LEU A 119 15.68 -2.07 -15.71
C LEU A 119 15.65 -0.60 -15.27
N ASP A 120 14.71 0.17 -15.80
CA ASP A 120 14.31 1.48 -15.27
C ASP A 120 13.29 1.25 -14.15
N LEU A 121 13.79 1.20 -12.90
CA LEU A 121 13.02 0.86 -11.71
C LEU A 121 12.53 2.12 -10.99
N THR A 122 11.25 2.17 -10.72
CA THR A 122 10.63 3.19 -9.87
C THR A 122 10.09 2.53 -8.60
N LEU A 123 10.42 3.09 -7.44
CA LEU A 123 9.81 2.73 -6.17
C LEU A 123 8.85 3.83 -5.77
N SER A 124 7.62 3.49 -5.44
CA SER A 124 6.57 4.44 -5.08
C SER A 124 5.95 4.12 -3.73
N ASP A 125 5.31 5.12 -3.12
CA ASP A 125 4.62 4.97 -1.85
C ASP A 125 3.43 4.01 -1.98
N TYR A 126 3.18 3.28 -0.90
CA TYR A 126 2.06 2.36 -0.80
C TYR A 126 0.73 3.09 -0.99
N GLY A 127 -0.10 2.60 -1.91
CA GLY A 127 -1.35 3.26 -2.31
C GLY A 127 -1.26 4.02 -3.63
N THR A 128 -0.05 4.27 -4.14
CA THR A 128 0.14 4.82 -5.48
C THR A 128 -0.10 3.73 -6.54
N PRO A 129 -0.70 4.04 -7.70
CA PRO A 129 -0.80 3.10 -8.81
C PRO A 129 0.58 2.61 -9.26
N ALA A 130 0.76 1.29 -9.30
CA ALA A 130 2.02 0.64 -9.64
C ALA A 130 1.78 -0.66 -10.41
N ASP A 131 2.83 -1.22 -11.03
CA ASP A 131 2.75 -2.49 -11.76
C ASP A 131 2.59 -3.68 -10.79
N CYS A 132 3.22 -3.57 -9.60
CA CYS A 132 3.05 -4.51 -8.50
C CYS A 132 3.25 -3.82 -7.15
N ARG A 133 2.87 -4.50 -6.08
CA ARG A 133 2.99 -4.00 -4.71
C ARG A 133 3.78 -4.98 -3.86
N LEU A 134 4.79 -4.51 -3.12
CA LEU A 134 5.45 -5.28 -2.08
C LEU A 134 4.69 -5.07 -0.78
N THR A 135 4.02 -6.12 -0.30
CA THR A 135 3.04 -6.02 0.79
C THR A 135 2.84 -7.35 1.52
N LEU A 136 1.92 -7.38 2.47
CA LEU A 136 1.54 -8.57 3.22
C LEU A 136 0.49 -9.41 2.44
N ASP A 137 0.50 -10.72 2.65
CA ASP A 137 -0.46 -11.66 2.07
C ASP A 137 -1.92 -11.30 2.41
N VAL A 138 -2.17 -10.89 3.65
CA VAL A 138 -3.51 -10.49 4.14
C VAL A 138 -4.03 -9.19 3.50
N LEU A 139 -3.15 -8.40 2.87
CA LEU A 139 -3.50 -7.17 2.15
C LEU A 139 -3.64 -7.38 0.64
N ARG A 140 -3.59 -8.63 0.18
CA ARG A 140 -3.86 -9.01 -1.21
C ARG A 140 -5.30 -8.64 -1.58
N ARG A 141 -5.49 -8.04 -2.74
CA ARG A 141 -6.81 -7.76 -3.29
C ARG A 141 -7.35 -9.01 -4.02
N GLU A 142 -8.65 -9.06 -4.20
CA GLU A 142 -9.32 -10.21 -4.87
C GLU A 142 -8.84 -10.43 -6.32
N ASP A 143 -8.46 -9.35 -7.01
CA ASP A 143 -7.99 -9.36 -8.40
C ASP A 143 -6.45 -9.49 -8.53
N GLU A 144 -5.74 -9.80 -7.45
CA GLU A 144 -4.28 -9.93 -7.44
C GLU A 144 -3.82 -11.37 -7.16
N ILE A 145 -2.64 -11.69 -7.69
CA ILE A 145 -1.86 -12.86 -7.30
C ILE A 145 -0.82 -12.42 -6.27
N PHE A 146 -0.61 -13.22 -5.24
CA PHE A 146 0.43 -13.03 -4.26
C PHE A 146 1.58 -14.00 -4.49
N LEU A 147 2.78 -13.48 -4.73
CA LEU A 147 4.02 -14.23 -4.81
C LEU A 147 4.75 -14.08 -3.47
N PRO A 148 4.81 -15.11 -2.61
CA PRO A 148 5.51 -15.03 -1.33
C PRO A 148 7.01 -14.89 -1.55
N LEU A 149 7.66 -14.01 -0.77
CA LEU A 149 9.10 -13.76 -0.85
C LEU A 149 9.81 -14.14 0.44
N TRP A 150 9.32 -13.69 1.61
CA TRP A 150 9.88 -14.04 2.91
C TRP A 150 8.86 -13.94 4.03
N GLU A 151 9.19 -14.49 5.19
CA GLU A 151 8.46 -14.31 6.44
C GLU A 151 9.29 -13.48 7.41
N GLU A 152 8.61 -12.75 8.30
CA GLU A 152 9.19 -12.01 9.41
C GLU A 152 8.43 -12.37 10.68
N ASP A 153 9.17 -12.72 11.74
CA ASP A 153 8.57 -12.94 13.04
C ASP A 153 8.31 -11.62 13.76
N TYR A 154 7.26 -11.58 14.56
CA TYR A 154 7.08 -10.50 15.52
C TYR A 154 7.82 -10.85 16.80
N VAL A 155 8.68 -9.96 17.23
CA VAL A 155 9.46 -10.07 18.46
C VAL A 155 9.01 -8.99 19.46
N LEU A 156 9.07 -9.32 20.75
CA LEU A 156 8.85 -8.31 21.79
C LEU A 156 10.08 -7.41 21.86
N CYS A 157 9.84 -6.11 21.71
CA CYS A 157 10.88 -5.08 21.76
C CYS A 157 10.79 -4.30 23.06
N VAL A 158 11.93 -4.14 23.72
CA VAL A 158 12.10 -3.39 24.94
C VAL A 158 13.34 -2.50 24.83
N PRO A 159 13.43 -1.36 25.53
CA PRO A 159 14.67 -0.60 25.63
C PRO A 159 15.82 -1.46 26.22
N VAL A 160 17.04 -1.22 25.82
CA VAL A 160 18.21 -1.97 26.36
C VAL A 160 18.38 -1.84 27.88
N GLU A 161 17.88 -0.76 28.48
CA GLU A 161 17.90 -0.52 29.92
C GLU A 161 16.68 -1.10 30.66
N HIS A 162 15.74 -1.70 29.92
CA HIS A 162 14.53 -2.26 30.51
C HIS A 162 14.85 -3.53 31.33
N PRO A 163 14.17 -3.79 32.48
CA PRO A 163 14.41 -4.98 33.30
C PRO A 163 14.29 -6.31 32.53
N LEU A 164 13.45 -6.35 31.51
CA LEU A 164 13.29 -7.53 30.64
C LEU A 164 14.50 -7.78 29.72
N ALA A 165 15.34 -6.78 29.44
CA ALA A 165 16.45 -6.91 28.50
C ALA A 165 17.50 -7.97 28.93
N SER A 166 17.56 -8.28 30.23
CA SER A 166 18.44 -9.32 30.78
C SER A 166 17.84 -10.75 30.75
N ARG A 167 16.60 -10.89 30.31
CA ARG A 167 15.90 -12.19 30.30
C ARG A 167 16.08 -12.87 28.94
N GLU A 168 16.16 -14.19 28.97
CA GLU A 168 16.23 -15.00 27.74
C GLU A 168 14.85 -15.18 27.07
N LYS A 169 13.78 -15.09 27.85
CA LYS A 169 12.42 -15.36 27.39
C LYS A 169 11.39 -14.76 28.35
N ILE A 170 10.21 -14.46 27.83
CA ILE A 170 9.04 -14.02 28.61
C ILE A 170 7.82 -14.88 28.29
N GLU A 171 6.99 -15.16 29.30
CA GLU A 171 5.70 -15.78 29.09
C GLU A 171 4.66 -14.73 28.65
N LEU A 172 3.76 -15.09 27.74
CA LEU A 172 2.76 -14.17 27.20
C LEU A 172 1.91 -13.53 28.30
N ALA A 173 1.56 -14.31 29.34
CA ALA A 173 0.77 -13.84 30.48
C ALA A 173 1.48 -12.76 31.33
N GLU A 174 2.80 -12.70 31.29
CA GLU A 174 3.55 -11.69 32.05
C GLU A 174 3.41 -10.29 31.44
N LEU A 175 3.04 -10.17 30.15
CA LEU A 175 2.92 -8.88 29.45
C LEU A 175 1.90 -7.95 30.13
N GLN A 176 0.91 -8.48 30.83
CA GLN A 176 -0.08 -7.68 31.59
C GLN A 176 0.56 -6.80 32.69
N HIS A 177 1.77 -7.10 33.12
CA HIS A 177 2.48 -6.40 34.18
C HIS A 177 3.36 -5.25 33.68
N TYR A 178 3.40 -5.03 32.37
CA TYR A 178 4.23 -4.03 31.74
C TYR A 178 3.40 -3.04 30.94
N ASP A 179 3.88 -1.79 30.90
CA ASP A 179 3.30 -0.77 30.05
C ASP A 179 3.47 -1.16 28.58
N PHE A 180 2.36 -1.26 27.86
CA PHE A 180 2.34 -1.74 26.50
C PHE A 180 1.90 -0.64 25.52
N ILE A 181 2.57 -0.56 24.37
CA ILE A 181 2.26 0.40 23.31
C ILE A 181 1.42 -0.29 22.25
N GLU A 182 0.23 0.26 21.98
CA GLU A 182 -0.65 -0.23 20.92
C GLU A 182 -0.07 0.14 19.54
N CYS A 183 0.19 -0.89 18.73
CA CYS A 183 0.46 -0.75 17.31
C CYS A 183 -0.87 -0.69 16.53
N PRO A 184 -0.92 -0.05 15.35
CA PRO A 184 -2.06 -0.17 14.44
C PRO A 184 -2.43 -1.63 14.22
N PRO A 185 -3.68 -1.92 13.80
CA PRO A 185 -4.13 -3.30 13.66
C PRO A 185 -3.13 -4.07 12.80
N CYS A 186 -2.32 -4.86 13.48
CA CYS A 186 -1.39 -5.80 12.90
C CYS A 186 -1.73 -7.18 13.47
N GLU A 187 -1.41 -8.22 12.72
CA GLU A 187 -1.75 -9.59 13.07
C GLU A 187 -1.20 -9.97 14.45
N ALA A 188 0.04 -9.57 14.76
CA ALA A 188 0.66 -9.87 16.05
C ALA A 188 -0.09 -9.26 17.23
N HIS A 189 -0.54 -8.01 17.10
CA HIS A 189 -1.30 -7.34 18.17
C HIS A 189 -2.67 -7.98 18.35
N GLN A 190 -3.38 -8.28 17.27
CA GLN A 190 -4.68 -8.96 17.33
C GLN A 190 -4.56 -10.38 17.88
N GLN A 191 -3.54 -11.13 17.48
CA GLN A 191 -3.28 -12.45 18.02
C GLN A 191 -2.94 -12.40 19.51
N THR A 192 -2.08 -11.46 19.92
CA THR A 192 -1.74 -11.26 21.34
C THR A 192 -2.97 -10.95 22.17
N ILE A 193 -3.79 -9.98 21.75
CA ILE A 193 -5.02 -9.64 22.46
C ILE A 193 -5.96 -10.85 22.52
N GLY A 194 -6.12 -11.59 21.41
CA GLY A 194 -6.96 -12.78 21.36
C GLY A 194 -6.50 -13.88 22.32
N LEU A 195 -5.19 -14.13 22.38
CA LEU A 195 -4.60 -15.13 23.27
C LEU A 195 -4.76 -14.73 24.75
N LEU A 196 -4.46 -13.48 25.09
CA LEU A 196 -4.63 -12.97 26.45
C LEU A 196 -6.09 -12.95 26.88
N ALA A 197 -7.01 -12.64 25.98
CA ALA A 197 -8.45 -12.64 26.26
C ALA A 197 -8.98 -14.04 26.63
N CYS A 198 -8.42 -15.12 26.05
CA CYS A 198 -8.75 -16.50 26.42
C CYS A 198 -8.42 -16.77 27.89
N ASP A 199 -7.35 -16.18 28.42
CA ASP A 199 -6.90 -16.33 29.81
C ASP A 199 -7.46 -15.22 30.74
N ARG A 200 -8.37 -14.36 30.24
CA ARG A 200 -8.92 -13.19 30.93
C ARG A 200 -7.85 -12.17 31.35
N LEU A 201 -6.76 -12.10 30.65
CA LEU A 201 -5.68 -11.15 30.85
C LEU A 201 -5.83 -9.97 29.90
N THR A 202 -5.41 -8.78 30.32
CA THR A 202 -5.46 -7.56 29.51
C THR A 202 -4.12 -6.85 29.55
N LEU A 203 -3.72 -6.25 28.41
CA LEU A 203 -2.53 -5.41 28.34
C LEU A 203 -2.80 -4.06 29.00
N ASN A 204 -1.81 -3.52 29.69
CA ASN A 204 -1.83 -2.15 30.20
C ASN A 204 -1.40 -1.20 29.06
N LEU A 205 -2.36 -0.70 28.28
CA LEU A 205 -2.09 0.17 27.14
C LEU A 205 -1.85 1.60 27.61
N VAL A 206 -0.61 2.09 27.47
CA VAL A 206 -0.19 3.44 27.91
C VAL A 206 -0.02 4.42 26.75
N ALA A 207 0.19 3.92 25.53
CA ALA A 207 0.35 4.73 24.33
C ALA A 207 -0.15 4.00 23.09
N LYS A 208 -0.42 4.78 22.03
CA LYS A 208 -0.83 4.29 20.72
C LYS A 208 -0.10 5.05 19.64
N ALA A 209 0.31 4.37 18.57
CA ALA A 209 0.92 4.99 17.39
C ALA A 209 0.38 4.37 16.11
N GLU A 210 0.40 5.14 15.00
CA GLU A 210 -0.21 4.74 13.72
C GLU A 210 0.76 4.03 12.77
N SER A 211 2.04 3.95 13.11
CA SER A 211 3.06 3.24 12.33
C SER A 211 4.04 2.51 13.24
N LYS A 212 4.64 1.42 12.72
CA LYS A 212 5.64 0.65 13.48
C LYS A 212 6.89 1.46 13.79
N GLY A 213 7.26 2.40 12.90
CA GLY A 213 8.35 3.33 13.15
C GLY A 213 8.09 4.25 14.34
N LEU A 214 6.85 4.75 14.52
CA LEU A 214 6.47 5.54 15.69
C LEU A 214 6.36 4.68 16.95
N VAL A 215 5.87 3.43 16.85
CA VAL A 215 5.90 2.48 17.97
C VAL A 215 7.35 2.26 18.43
N MET A 216 8.25 2.02 17.49
CA MET A 216 9.69 1.85 17.79
C MET A 216 10.27 3.08 18.51
N ALA A 217 9.93 4.30 18.07
CA ALA A 217 10.36 5.53 18.74
C ALA A 217 9.82 5.63 20.17
N LEU A 218 8.59 5.22 20.43
CA LEU A 218 8.01 5.17 21.78
C LEU A 218 8.70 4.12 22.65
N VAL A 219 9.04 2.95 22.11
CA VAL A 219 9.80 1.93 22.83
C VAL A 219 11.20 2.46 23.18
N LEU A 220 11.91 3.05 22.22
CA LEU A 220 13.22 3.68 22.44
C LEU A 220 13.18 4.78 23.51
N ALA A 221 12.09 5.53 23.58
CA ALA A 221 11.87 6.55 24.60
C ALA A 221 11.52 6.00 25.99
N GLY A 222 11.40 4.67 26.13
CA GLY A 222 11.07 4.03 27.40
C GLY A 222 9.61 4.19 27.85
N VAL A 223 8.71 4.55 26.92
CA VAL A 223 7.27 4.73 27.24
C VAL A 223 6.59 3.40 27.55
N GLY A 224 7.08 2.31 26.95
CA GLY A 224 6.55 0.97 27.14
C GLY A 224 7.21 -0.04 26.21
N ILE A 225 6.65 -1.24 26.16
CA ILE A 225 7.10 -2.33 25.30
C ILE A 225 6.09 -2.59 24.18
N SER A 226 6.51 -3.23 23.08
CA SER A 226 5.59 -3.59 21.99
C SER A 226 6.14 -4.72 21.13
N PHE A 227 5.27 -5.31 20.31
CA PHE A 227 5.68 -6.24 19.25
C PHE A 227 6.02 -5.49 17.98
N LEU A 228 7.21 -5.77 17.45
CA LEU A 228 7.66 -5.25 16.15
C LEU A 228 8.18 -6.42 15.29
N PRO A 229 8.12 -6.31 13.95
CA PRO A 229 8.74 -7.29 13.06
C PRO A 229 10.26 -7.31 13.27
N ASP A 230 10.85 -8.50 13.33
CA ASP A 230 12.28 -8.71 13.53
C ASP A 230 13.14 -7.93 12.53
N GLY A 231 12.77 -7.98 11.25
CA GLY A 231 13.51 -7.27 10.21
C GLY A 231 13.43 -5.75 10.26
N LEU A 232 12.56 -5.17 11.10
CA LEU A 232 12.50 -3.72 11.30
C LEU A 232 13.47 -3.26 12.39
N VAL A 233 13.79 -4.15 13.35
CA VAL A 233 14.54 -3.84 14.56
C VAL A 233 15.95 -4.45 14.60
N GLU A 234 16.32 -5.29 13.62
CA GLU A 234 17.59 -6.02 13.62
C GLU A 234 18.83 -5.11 13.67
N ASP A 235 18.75 -3.89 13.17
CA ASP A 235 19.85 -2.91 13.13
C ASP A 235 19.71 -1.80 14.21
N GLU A 236 18.73 -1.91 15.13
CA GLU A 236 18.45 -0.85 16.12
C GLU A 236 19.18 -1.12 17.44
N ALA A 237 20.30 -0.43 17.63
CA ALA A 237 21.17 -0.65 18.79
C ALA A 237 20.54 -0.27 20.15
N GLY A 238 19.51 0.56 20.17
CA GLY A 238 18.82 0.99 21.39
C GLY A 238 17.75 0.04 21.89
N LEU A 239 17.48 -1.05 21.14
CA LEU A 239 16.45 -2.04 21.46
C LEU A 239 17.05 -3.40 21.80
N CYS A 240 16.38 -4.10 22.70
CA CYS A 240 16.55 -5.51 22.94
C CYS A 240 15.31 -6.26 22.50
N THR A 241 15.49 -7.38 21.82
CA THR A 241 14.39 -8.26 21.38
C THR A 241 14.33 -9.49 22.23
N LEU A 242 13.12 -9.88 22.64
CA LEU A 242 12.90 -11.08 23.44
C LEU A 242 11.92 -12.03 22.73
N PRO A 243 12.22 -13.33 22.73
CA PRO A 243 11.24 -14.34 22.38
C PRO A 243 10.14 -14.42 23.43
N VAL A 244 8.90 -14.56 22.96
CA VAL A 244 7.73 -14.74 23.84
C VAL A 244 7.23 -16.16 23.68
N SER A 245 6.92 -16.81 24.81
CA SER A 245 6.33 -18.15 24.80
C SER A 245 4.93 -18.08 24.21
N GLY A 246 4.61 -19.02 23.34
CA GLY A 246 3.28 -19.11 22.73
C GLY A 246 3.36 -19.50 21.25
N PRO A 247 2.24 -19.36 20.54
CA PRO A 247 2.23 -19.61 19.09
C PRO A 247 3.09 -18.57 18.37
N ARG A 248 3.73 -19.01 17.29
CA ARG A 248 4.54 -18.14 16.42
C ARG A 248 3.67 -17.04 15.85
N MET A 249 4.06 -15.81 16.08
CA MET A 249 3.44 -14.61 15.48
C MET A 249 4.36 -14.13 14.34
N PHE A 250 3.86 -14.15 13.13
CA PHE A 250 4.65 -13.77 11.95
C PHE A 250 3.80 -13.07 10.90
N ARG A 251 4.47 -12.44 9.96
CA ARG A 251 3.85 -11.88 8.77
C ARG A 251 4.55 -12.41 7.52
N ARG A 252 3.79 -12.57 6.44
CA ARG A 252 4.32 -13.02 5.16
C ARG A 252 4.32 -11.86 4.18
N ILE A 253 5.51 -11.58 3.63
CA ILE A 253 5.74 -10.50 2.68
C ILE A 253 5.91 -11.08 1.28
N GLY A 254 5.34 -10.42 0.28
CA GLY A 254 5.42 -10.83 -1.10
C GLY A 254 5.02 -9.74 -2.09
N LEU A 255 5.13 -10.08 -3.37
CA LEU A 255 4.66 -9.24 -4.46
C LEU A 255 3.21 -9.56 -4.80
N CYS A 256 2.34 -8.55 -4.72
CA CYS A 256 1.00 -8.59 -5.26
C CYS A 256 0.99 -7.96 -6.65
N TYR A 257 0.44 -8.65 -7.64
CA TYR A 257 0.31 -8.17 -9.01
C TYR A 257 -1.02 -8.62 -9.63
N PRO A 258 -1.56 -7.91 -10.65
CA PRO A 258 -2.87 -8.20 -11.23
C PRO A 258 -2.95 -9.60 -11.84
N ALA A 259 -4.02 -10.35 -11.53
CA ALA A 259 -4.25 -11.70 -12.04
C ALA A 259 -4.72 -11.73 -13.51
N HIS A 260 -5.47 -10.72 -13.94
CA HIS A 260 -6.22 -10.73 -15.21
C HIS A 260 -5.84 -9.61 -16.20
N GLN A 261 -4.86 -8.78 -15.87
CA GLN A 261 -4.34 -7.73 -16.75
C GLN A 261 -3.10 -8.21 -17.51
N THR A 262 -2.78 -7.54 -18.62
CA THR A 262 -1.50 -7.78 -19.29
C THR A 262 -0.37 -7.36 -18.36
N LEU A 263 0.35 -8.35 -17.85
CA LEU A 263 1.49 -8.15 -16.97
C LEU A 263 2.55 -7.29 -17.66
N ASN A 264 3.14 -6.38 -16.88
CA ASN A 264 4.35 -5.66 -17.26
C ASN A 264 5.42 -6.68 -17.72
N PRO A 265 6.07 -6.48 -18.89
CA PRO A 265 7.06 -7.43 -19.40
C PRO A 265 8.19 -7.75 -18.42
N ALA A 266 8.72 -6.73 -17.71
CA ALA A 266 9.74 -6.93 -16.69
C ALA A 266 9.25 -7.80 -15.53
N LEU A 267 8.01 -7.59 -15.08
CA LEU A 267 7.44 -8.37 -14.01
C LEU A 267 7.22 -9.84 -14.42
N ARG A 268 6.84 -10.08 -15.68
CA ARG A 268 6.70 -11.44 -16.22
C ARG A 268 8.02 -12.22 -16.20
N GLU A 269 9.13 -11.53 -16.46
CA GLU A 269 10.48 -12.11 -16.43
C GLU A 269 10.98 -12.34 -15.00
N LEU A 270 10.63 -11.43 -14.06
CA LEU A 270 11.05 -11.50 -12.67
C LEU A 270 10.32 -12.56 -11.85
N ILE A 271 9.03 -12.81 -12.08
CA ILE A 271 8.21 -13.72 -11.27
C ILE A 271 8.84 -15.11 -11.13
N PRO A 272 9.29 -15.80 -12.19
CA PRO A 272 9.90 -17.12 -12.07
C PRO A 272 11.19 -17.11 -11.23
N GLU A 273 12.00 -16.08 -11.37
CA GLU A 273 13.28 -15.92 -10.69
C GLU A 273 13.12 -15.57 -9.21
N LEU A 274 12.02 -14.90 -8.86
CA LEU A 274 11.69 -14.55 -7.48
C LEU A 274 10.88 -15.62 -6.75
N ALA A 275 10.33 -16.62 -7.45
CA ALA A 275 9.52 -17.67 -6.85
C ALA A 275 10.29 -18.55 -5.84
N GLY A 276 11.62 -18.51 -5.83
CA GLY A 276 12.49 -19.18 -4.85
C GLY A 276 13.20 -18.25 -3.87
N TYR A 277 12.88 -16.95 -3.93
CA TYR A 277 13.52 -15.93 -3.10
C TYR A 277 13.13 -16.14 -1.62
N GLY A 278 14.13 -16.28 -0.73
CA GLY A 278 13.89 -16.49 0.71
C GLY A 278 13.63 -17.94 1.13
N ALA A 279 13.76 -18.92 0.25
CA ALA A 279 13.72 -20.34 0.60
C ALA A 279 15.09 -20.88 1.08
N SER A 280 16.09 -19.99 1.21
CA SER A 280 17.47 -20.31 1.66
C SER A 280 17.74 -19.69 3.02
#